data_bf64c7b535797baeb27afecadd51533f
#
_entry.id   bf64c7b535797baeb27afecadd51533f
#
_cell.length_a   1.000
_cell.length_b   1.000
_cell.length_c   1.000
_cell.angle_alpha   90.00
_cell.angle_beta   90.00
_cell.angle_gamma   90.00
#
_symmetry.space_group_name_H-M   'P 1'
#
loop_
_entity.id
_entity.type
_entity.pdbx_description
1 polymer ?
#
loop_
_entity_poly.entity_id
_entity_poly.type
_entity_poly.pdbx_seq_one_letter_code
_entity_poly.pdbx_strand_id
1 'polypeptide(L)'
;MKAVILAAGVSRRLYPVTYDIPKCLIKVGEKSIIDHQLDSLKQSEINNVTIVVGYHRETLIDHLETNYPSMDFNFIINHHYFETNTAYSLQLCDRVIRGNRFILLNADVLYPHELLNRLINSSYNSVLAVDPKACGKEEVKVIEGDNQRLVAIGKDLIEDNCLGEFIGVAKLSNDFSNTFFDSLDKLIKAGGKSDYFEAAMHPILAEHAVYYENVSDLPCIEIDFIEDLENARDLVKSDLFKK
;
A
#
# COMPACT_ATOMS: atom_id res chain seq x y z
N MET A 1 8.12 -4.61 14.31
CA MET A 1 6.95 -4.39 13.40
C MET A 1 7.26 -5.12 12.10
N LYS A 2 6.25 -5.67 11.40
CA LYS A 2 6.43 -6.27 10.07
C LYS A 2 5.96 -5.30 8.99
N ALA A 3 6.37 -5.50 7.74
CA ALA A 3 5.80 -4.81 6.60
C ALA A 3 5.21 -5.81 5.60
N VAL A 4 4.18 -5.39 4.87
CA VAL A 4 3.58 -6.13 3.74
C VAL A 4 3.56 -5.20 2.53
N ILE A 5 4.13 -5.65 1.42
CA ILE A 5 4.12 -4.92 0.14
C ILE A 5 3.33 -5.74 -0.88
N LEU A 6 2.31 -5.16 -1.48
CA LEU A 6 1.49 -5.80 -2.51
C LEU A 6 2.03 -5.47 -3.90
N ALA A 7 2.81 -6.37 -4.48
CA ALA A 7 3.58 -6.16 -5.71
C ALA A 7 3.27 -7.20 -6.83
N ALA A 8 2.07 -7.80 -6.83
CA ALA A 8 1.75 -8.88 -7.76
C ALA A 8 1.15 -8.41 -9.11
N GLY A 9 0.72 -7.15 -9.24
CA GLY A 9 -0.07 -6.64 -10.35
C GLY A 9 0.67 -6.53 -11.69
N VAL A 10 -0.08 -6.60 -12.81
CA VAL A 10 0.44 -6.51 -14.19
C VAL A 10 0.69 -5.08 -14.65
N SER A 11 -0.10 -4.12 -14.15
CA SER A 11 0.02 -2.67 -14.45
C SER A 11 0.00 -2.32 -15.95
N ARG A 12 -1.00 -2.82 -16.68
CA ARG A 12 -1.13 -2.67 -18.15
C ARG A 12 -1.25 -1.23 -18.64
N ARG A 13 -1.73 -0.31 -17.78
CA ARG A 13 -1.87 1.12 -18.11
C ARG A 13 -0.52 1.81 -18.39
N LEU A 14 0.57 1.22 -17.86
CA LEU A 14 1.94 1.70 -18.05
C LEU A 14 2.69 1.04 -19.21
N TYR A 15 2.02 0.22 -20.04
CA TYR A 15 2.66 -0.33 -21.23
C TYR A 15 3.11 0.77 -22.19
N PRO A 16 4.32 0.65 -22.82
CA PRO A 16 5.23 -0.52 -22.82
C PRO A 16 6.23 -0.59 -21.65
N VAL A 17 6.25 0.38 -20.73
CA VAL A 17 7.27 0.47 -19.67
C VAL A 17 7.29 -0.79 -18.78
N THR A 18 6.13 -1.40 -18.55
CA THR A 18 5.98 -2.60 -17.71
C THR A 18 5.89 -3.91 -18.49
N TYR A 19 6.33 -3.96 -19.76
CA TYR A 19 6.31 -5.22 -20.51
C TYR A 19 7.25 -6.28 -19.93
N ASP A 20 8.44 -5.88 -19.52
CA ASP A 20 9.51 -6.79 -19.10
C ASP A 20 9.90 -6.64 -17.61
N ILE A 21 9.24 -5.74 -16.89
CA ILE A 21 9.50 -5.49 -15.47
C ILE A 21 8.20 -5.28 -14.69
N PRO A 22 8.14 -5.68 -13.40
CA PRO A 22 7.02 -5.30 -12.55
C PRO A 22 7.03 -3.80 -12.28
N LYS A 23 5.85 -3.19 -12.13
CA LYS A 23 5.65 -1.75 -11.93
C LYS A 23 6.55 -1.16 -10.84
N CYS A 24 6.68 -1.86 -9.72
CA CYS A 24 7.47 -1.39 -8.58
C CYS A 24 8.98 -1.27 -8.88
N LEU A 25 9.48 -1.89 -9.96
CA LEU A 25 10.86 -1.74 -10.43
C LEU A 25 11.06 -0.59 -11.44
N ILE A 26 10.00 0.15 -11.78
CA ILE A 26 10.14 1.37 -12.60
C ILE A 26 11.03 2.36 -11.85
N LYS A 27 12.03 2.90 -12.54
CA LYS A 27 12.94 3.89 -11.97
C LYS A 27 12.29 5.27 -11.90
N VAL A 28 12.37 5.86 -10.70
CA VAL A 28 11.99 7.24 -10.41
C VAL A 28 13.21 7.92 -9.80
N GLY A 29 13.89 8.73 -10.61
CA GLY A 29 15.24 9.18 -10.32
C GLY A 29 16.27 8.03 -10.43
N GLU A 30 17.14 7.89 -9.47
CA GLU A 30 18.19 6.86 -9.47
C GLU A 30 17.70 5.49 -8.95
N LYS A 31 16.59 5.46 -8.20
CA LYS A 31 16.03 4.29 -7.52
C LYS A 31 14.72 3.85 -8.17
N SER A 32 14.32 2.60 -7.99
CA SER A 32 12.98 2.14 -8.34
C SER A 32 11.96 2.54 -7.24
N ILE A 33 10.66 2.44 -7.54
CA ILE A 33 9.61 2.75 -6.57
C ILE A 33 9.80 1.90 -5.30
N ILE A 34 10.02 0.60 -5.45
CA ILE A 34 10.21 -0.29 -4.32
C ILE A 34 11.50 0.00 -3.55
N ASP A 35 12.57 0.47 -4.23
CA ASP A 35 13.81 0.86 -3.55
C ASP A 35 13.57 2.05 -2.61
N HIS A 36 12.78 3.04 -3.03
CA HIS A 36 12.38 4.15 -2.15
C HIS A 36 11.60 3.65 -0.92
N GLN A 37 10.67 2.70 -1.11
CA GLN A 37 9.89 2.12 -0.02
C GLN A 37 10.77 1.31 0.95
N LEU A 38 11.67 0.47 0.43
CA LEU A 38 12.56 -0.36 1.24
C LEU A 38 13.59 0.46 2.01
N ASP A 39 14.12 1.51 1.40
CA ASP A 39 15.03 2.44 2.10
C ASP A 39 14.30 3.13 3.26
N SER A 40 13.04 3.52 3.05
CA SER A 40 12.20 4.11 4.10
C SER A 40 11.92 3.10 5.24
N LEU A 41 11.60 1.85 4.92
CA LEU A 41 11.43 0.77 5.91
C LEU A 41 12.72 0.51 6.68
N LYS A 42 13.86 0.45 5.99
CA LYS A 42 15.17 0.23 6.60
C LYS A 42 15.57 1.36 7.54
N GLN A 43 15.34 2.63 7.17
CA GLN A 43 15.54 3.78 8.04
C GLN A 43 14.65 3.71 9.29
N SER A 44 13.47 3.10 9.19
CA SER A 44 12.54 2.87 10.31
C SER A 44 12.83 1.58 11.10
N GLU A 45 13.96 0.91 10.84
CA GLU A 45 14.35 -0.37 11.46
C GLU A 45 13.32 -1.50 11.24
N ILE A 46 12.55 -1.44 10.15
CA ILE A 46 11.60 -2.48 9.73
C ILE A 46 12.26 -3.37 8.67
N ASN A 47 12.92 -4.43 9.13
CA ASN A 47 13.68 -5.32 8.25
C ASN A 47 12.93 -6.61 7.86
N ASN A 48 11.83 -6.95 8.53
CA ASN A 48 10.99 -8.12 8.20
C ASN A 48 9.87 -7.71 7.24
N VAL A 49 10.01 -8.07 5.98
CA VAL A 49 9.15 -7.62 4.88
C VAL A 49 8.55 -8.80 4.14
N THR A 50 7.25 -8.94 4.19
CA THR A 50 6.50 -9.87 3.35
C THR A 50 6.12 -9.19 2.04
N ILE A 51 6.47 -9.77 0.90
CA ILE A 51 6.18 -9.20 -0.41
C ILE A 51 5.31 -10.18 -1.19
N VAL A 52 4.12 -9.74 -1.60
CA VAL A 52 3.27 -10.54 -2.49
C VAL A 52 3.70 -10.27 -3.92
N VAL A 53 4.21 -11.30 -4.56
CA VAL A 53 4.77 -11.24 -5.92
C VAL A 53 3.89 -12.01 -6.92
N GLY A 54 3.89 -11.60 -8.19
CA GLY A 54 3.10 -12.23 -9.24
C GLY A 54 3.73 -12.02 -10.62
N TYR A 55 3.39 -10.92 -11.27
CA TYR A 55 3.93 -10.55 -12.59
C TYR A 55 5.43 -10.25 -12.50
N HIS A 56 6.23 -10.89 -13.38
CA HIS A 56 7.71 -10.81 -13.39
C HIS A 56 8.36 -11.02 -12.00
N ARG A 57 7.81 -11.95 -11.20
CA ARG A 57 8.25 -12.21 -9.81
C ARG A 57 9.74 -12.54 -9.70
N GLU A 58 10.29 -13.31 -10.65
CA GLU A 58 11.69 -13.70 -10.63
C GLU A 58 12.60 -12.46 -10.70
N THR A 59 12.29 -11.53 -11.61
CA THR A 59 13.02 -10.26 -11.74
C THR A 59 12.97 -9.43 -10.47
N LEU A 60 11.78 -9.40 -9.81
CA LEU A 60 11.64 -8.67 -8.55
C LEU A 60 12.43 -9.33 -7.41
N ILE A 61 12.31 -10.65 -7.25
CA ILE A 61 13.01 -11.41 -6.21
C ILE A 61 14.53 -11.25 -6.36
N ASP A 62 15.05 -11.46 -7.55
CA ASP A 62 16.50 -11.32 -7.85
C ASP A 62 17.01 -9.90 -7.53
N HIS A 63 16.22 -8.86 -7.88
CA HIS A 63 16.56 -7.49 -7.56
C HIS A 63 16.65 -7.26 -6.04
N LEU A 64 15.68 -7.75 -5.30
CA LEU A 64 15.58 -7.55 -3.85
C LEU A 64 16.66 -8.30 -3.08
N GLU A 65 16.88 -9.58 -3.39
CA GLU A 65 17.90 -10.39 -2.74
C GLU A 65 19.32 -9.87 -3.02
N THR A 66 19.54 -9.34 -4.23
CA THR A 66 20.84 -8.78 -4.63
C THR A 66 21.11 -7.44 -3.95
N ASN A 67 20.14 -6.53 -3.92
CA ASN A 67 20.38 -5.15 -3.48
C ASN A 67 20.11 -4.93 -1.98
N TYR A 68 19.31 -5.82 -1.34
CA TYR A 68 18.93 -5.70 0.06
C TYR A 68 19.25 -6.97 0.89
N PRO A 69 20.48 -7.52 0.85
CA PRO A 69 20.82 -8.79 1.50
C PRO A 69 20.70 -8.75 3.04
N SER A 70 20.58 -7.58 3.65
CA SER A 70 20.42 -7.40 5.09
C SER A 70 18.96 -7.40 5.55
N MET A 71 17.99 -7.39 4.62
CA MET A 71 16.56 -7.45 4.95
C MET A 71 16.07 -8.90 4.96
N ASP A 72 15.12 -9.19 5.82
CA ASP A 72 14.47 -10.50 5.96
C ASP A 72 13.21 -10.53 5.10
N PHE A 73 13.33 -11.03 3.88
CA PHE A 73 12.22 -11.13 2.93
C PHE A 73 11.47 -12.45 3.05
N ASN A 74 10.13 -12.36 3.04
CA ASN A 74 9.24 -13.48 2.88
C ASN A 74 8.40 -13.27 1.61
N PHE A 75 8.70 -14.01 0.54
CA PHE A 75 7.99 -13.91 -0.73
C PHE A 75 6.77 -14.82 -0.75
N ILE A 76 5.60 -14.23 -0.99
CA ILE A 76 4.33 -14.95 -1.17
C ILE A 76 3.90 -14.83 -2.62
N ILE A 77 3.76 -15.97 -3.31
CA ILE A 77 3.43 -15.99 -4.74
C ILE A 77 1.92 -15.97 -4.92
N ASN A 78 1.40 -14.92 -5.56
CA ASN A 78 0.05 -14.94 -6.08
C ASN A 78 0.05 -15.55 -7.49
N HIS A 79 -0.29 -16.85 -7.59
CA HIS A 79 -0.38 -17.54 -8.87
C HIS A 79 -1.56 -17.10 -9.73
N HIS A 80 -2.52 -16.40 -9.15
CA HIS A 80 -3.74 -15.91 -9.79
C HIS A 80 -3.73 -14.38 -10.03
N TYR A 81 -2.53 -13.78 -10.07
CA TYR A 81 -2.37 -12.32 -10.18
C TYR A 81 -3.07 -11.69 -11.39
N PHE A 82 -3.34 -12.46 -12.44
CA PHE A 82 -3.98 -11.98 -13.66
C PHE A 82 -5.49 -11.74 -13.51
N GLU A 83 -6.14 -12.45 -12.62
CA GLU A 83 -7.60 -12.50 -12.41
C GLU A 83 -8.03 -12.07 -11.00
N THR A 84 -7.07 -11.71 -10.16
CA THR A 84 -7.32 -11.30 -8.77
C THR A 84 -6.76 -9.90 -8.51
N ASN A 85 -7.15 -9.31 -7.36
CA ASN A 85 -6.68 -7.99 -6.97
C ASN A 85 -6.08 -8.01 -5.55
N THR A 86 -5.93 -6.83 -4.94
CA THR A 86 -5.23 -6.63 -3.68
C THR A 86 -5.86 -7.37 -2.50
N ALA A 87 -7.20 -7.57 -2.48
CA ALA A 87 -7.87 -8.38 -1.45
C ALA A 87 -7.33 -9.82 -1.41
N TYR A 88 -7.25 -10.48 -2.56
CA TYR A 88 -6.72 -11.84 -2.63
C TYR A 88 -5.22 -11.89 -2.33
N SER A 89 -4.46 -10.94 -2.87
CA SER A 89 -3.02 -10.83 -2.58
C SER A 89 -2.74 -10.69 -1.09
N LEU A 90 -3.48 -9.82 -0.39
CA LEU A 90 -3.32 -9.63 1.05
C LEU A 90 -3.78 -10.86 1.84
N GLN A 91 -4.86 -11.52 1.42
CA GLN A 91 -5.37 -12.73 2.07
C GLN A 91 -4.34 -13.87 2.06
N LEU A 92 -3.49 -13.98 1.03
CA LEU A 92 -2.39 -14.96 1.01
C LEU A 92 -1.37 -14.77 2.15
N CYS A 93 -1.29 -13.55 2.72
CA CYS A 93 -0.40 -13.23 3.84
C CYS A 93 -0.92 -13.68 5.20
N ASP A 94 -2.13 -14.23 5.29
CA ASP A 94 -2.84 -14.56 6.53
C ASP A 94 -1.94 -15.28 7.55
N ARG A 95 -1.32 -16.39 7.15
CA ARG A 95 -0.50 -17.23 8.05
C ARG A 95 0.73 -16.52 8.63
N VAL A 96 1.19 -15.46 7.97
CA VAL A 96 2.43 -14.75 8.34
C VAL A 96 2.12 -13.46 9.10
N ILE A 97 0.99 -12.82 8.80
CA ILE A 97 0.67 -11.46 9.24
C ILE A 97 -0.44 -11.42 10.29
N ARG A 98 -1.45 -12.29 10.22
CA ARG A 98 -2.55 -12.30 11.20
C ARG A 98 -2.02 -12.22 12.64
N GLY A 99 -2.64 -11.36 13.45
CA GLY A 99 -2.28 -11.14 14.85
C GLY A 99 -1.01 -10.31 15.07
N ASN A 100 -0.36 -9.83 14.02
CA ASN A 100 0.78 -8.94 14.11
C ASN A 100 0.40 -7.48 13.80
N ARG A 101 1.09 -6.53 14.44
CA ARG A 101 1.12 -5.14 13.95
C ARG A 101 1.99 -5.07 12.70
N PHE A 102 1.50 -4.42 11.66
CA PHE A 102 2.23 -4.31 10.40
C PHE A 102 1.98 -2.99 9.67
N ILE A 103 2.92 -2.65 8.80
CA ILE A 103 2.76 -1.61 7.78
C ILE A 103 2.27 -2.30 6.50
N LEU A 104 1.18 -1.82 5.92
CA LEU A 104 0.68 -2.24 4.62
C LEU A 104 1.08 -1.18 3.59
N LEU A 105 1.60 -1.64 2.46
CA LEU A 105 2.10 -0.79 1.37
C LEU A 105 1.59 -1.32 0.03
N ASN A 106 0.97 -0.45 -0.76
CA ASN A 106 0.83 -0.67 -2.20
C ASN A 106 2.18 -0.40 -2.87
N ALA A 107 2.64 -1.31 -3.73
CA ALA A 107 3.99 -1.27 -4.31
C ALA A 107 4.19 -0.18 -5.39
N ASP A 108 3.17 0.59 -5.69
CA ASP A 108 3.11 1.64 -6.72
C ASP A 108 3.10 3.06 -6.15
N VAL A 109 3.15 3.18 -4.83
CA VAL A 109 3.14 4.48 -4.16
C VAL A 109 4.56 4.95 -3.89
N LEU A 110 4.88 6.13 -4.42
CA LEU A 110 6.10 6.86 -4.09
C LEU A 110 5.81 7.85 -2.98
N TYR A 111 6.60 7.81 -1.92
CA TYR A 111 6.49 8.72 -0.77
C TYR A 111 7.84 8.96 -0.10
N PRO A 112 8.06 10.13 0.55
CA PRO A 112 9.26 10.39 1.33
C PRO A 112 9.23 9.65 2.66
N HIS A 113 10.39 9.34 3.25
CA HIS A 113 10.50 8.65 4.54
C HIS A 113 9.65 9.29 5.67
N GLU A 114 9.47 10.60 5.63
CA GLU A 114 8.67 11.33 6.61
C GLU A 114 7.23 10.81 6.73
N LEU A 115 6.63 10.34 5.64
CA LEU A 115 5.30 9.73 5.69
C LEU A 115 5.29 8.50 6.61
N LEU A 116 6.21 7.57 6.40
CA LEU A 116 6.30 6.36 7.20
C LEU A 116 6.62 6.69 8.66
N ASN A 117 7.50 7.66 8.88
CA ASN A 117 7.83 8.17 10.21
C ASN A 117 6.60 8.71 10.95
N ARG A 118 5.74 9.48 10.29
CA ARG A 118 4.47 9.98 10.90
C ARG A 118 3.54 8.82 11.27
N LEU A 119 3.34 7.85 10.37
CA LEU A 119 2.48 6.70 10.67
C LEU A 119 3.00 5.88 11.85
N ILE A 120 4.30 5.60 11.89
CA ILE A 120 4.90 4.80 12.96
C ILE A 120 4.76 5.50 14.31
N ASN A 121 5.04 6.79 14.37
CA ASN A 121 5.01 7.61 15.59
C ASN A 121 3.61 8.11 15.95
N SER A 122 2.61 7.92 15.10
CA SER A 122 1.22 8.26 15.43
C SER A 122 0.78 7.55 16.71
N SER A 123 0.06 8.26 17.58
CA SER A 123 -0.51 7.73 18.82
C SER A 123 -1.62 6.71 18.57
N TYR A 124 -2.20 6.69 17.36
CA TYR A 124 -3.23 5.75 16.96
C TYR A 124 -2.63 4.38 16.63
N ASN A 125 -3.30 3.32 17.07
CA ASN A 125 -2.87 1.94 16.82
C ASN A 125 -3.05 1.50 15.36
N SER A 126 -4.15 1.96 14.73
CA SER A 126 -4.42 1.77 13.30
C SER A 126 -4.65 3.13 12.65
N VAL A 127 -3.84 3.45 11.65
CA VAL A 127 -3.85 4.77 10.97
C VAL A 127 -3.50 4.61 9.49
N LEU A 128 -4.26 5.30 8.64
CA LEU A 128 -4.08 5.35 7.20
C LEU A 128 -3.41 6.68 6.80
N ALA A 129 -2.53 6.66 5.82
CA ALA A 129 -2.05 7.89 5.19
C ALA A 129 -3.15 8.40 4.22
N VAL A 130 -3.66 9.61 4.47
CA VAL A 130 -4.73 10.21 3.68
C VAL A 130 -4.29 11.56 3.15
N ASP A 131 -4.50 11.78 1.88
CA ASP A 131 -4.39 13.07 1.22
C ASP A 131 -5.77 13.73 1.12
N PRO A 132 -6.09 14.71 1.99
CA PRO A 132 -7.35 15.46 1.92
C PRO A 132 -7.41 16.30 0.65
N LYS A 133 -8.19 15.83 -0.32
CA LYS A 133 -8.39 16.48 -1.62
C LYS A 133 -9.75 16.10 -2.22
N ALA A 134 -10.16 16.83 -3.26
CA ALA A 134 -11.27 16.37 -4.09
C ALA A 134 -10.89 15.07 -4.80
N CYS A 135 -11.72 14.05 -4.69
CA CYS A 135 -11.53 12.74 -5.30
C CYS A 135 -12.40 12.54 -6.51
N GLY A 136 -11.92 11.79 -7.50
CA GLY A 136 -12.68 11.29 -8.63
C GLY A 136 -13.10 9.83 -8.46
N LYS A 137 -13.26 9.13 -9.58
CA LYS A 137 -13.72 7.73 -9.58
C LYS A 137 -12.60 6.73 -9.28
N GLU A 138 -11.36 7.05 -9.61
CA GLU A 138 -10.23 6.12 -9.48
C GLU A 138 -9.68 6.03 -8.06
N GLU A 139 -9.80 7.12 -7.28
CA GLU A 139 -9.23 7.20 -5.94
C GLU A 139 -9.98 6.34 -4.93
N VAL A 140 -9.24 5.77 -3.98
CA VAL A 140 -9.79 5.12 -2.80
C VAL A 140 -10.19 6.18 -1.78
N LYS A 141 -11.47 6.51 -1.78
CA LYS A 141 -12.05 7.55 -0.93
C LYS A 141 -12.17 7.13 0.51
N VAL A 142 -12.01 8.07 1.44
CA VAL A 142 -12.29 7.88 2.86
C VAL A 142 -13.30 8.92 3.36
N ILE A 143 -14.15 8.53 4.32
CA ILE A 143 -15.08 9.42 4.99
C ILE A 143 -14.71 9.49 6.47
N GLU A 144 -14.54 10.70 6.95
CA GLU A 144 -14.29 11.00 8.36
C GLU A 144 -15.60 11.08 9.14
N GLY A 145 -15.61 10.50 10.33
CA GLY A 145 -16.59 10.70 11.36
C GLY A 145 -16.04 11.59 12.48
N ASP A 146 -16.50 11.38 13.70
CA ASP A 146 -16.06 12.16 14.85
C ASP A 146 -14.59 11.84 15.23
N ASN A 147 -13.87 12.86 15.67
CA ASN A 147 -12.52 12.76 16.26
C ASN A 147 -11.46 12.10 15.31
N GLN A 148 -11.46 12.43 14.05
CA GLN A 148 -10.53 11.89 13.02
C GLN A 148 -10.68 10.38 12.79
N ARG A 149 -11.75 9.76 13.27
CA ARG A 149 -12.05 8.36 13.02
C ARG A 149 -12.61 8.19 11.62
N LEU A 150 -12.10 7.24 10.88
CA LEU A 150 -12.65 6.85 9.58
C LEU A 150 -13.90 5.97 9.78
N VAL A 151 -14.97 6.28 9.05
CA VAL A 151 -16.24 5.56 9.08
C VAL A 151 -16.55 4.82 7.78
N ALA A 152 -15.88 5.20 6.69
CA ALA A 152 -16.00 4.51 5.40
C ALA A 152 -14.70 4.62 4.60
N ILE A 153 -14.44 3.61 3.76
CA ILE A 153 -13.33 3.55 2.80
C ILE A 153 -13.77 2.75 1.57
N GLY A 154 -13.41 3.21 0.38
CA GLY A 154 -13.67 2.49 -0.88
C GLY A 154 -13.74 3.39 -2.11
N LYS A 155 -13.61 2.79 -3.28
CA LYS A 155 -13.70 3.52 -4.58
C LYS A 155 -15.13 3.96 -4.91
N ASP A 156 -16.14 3.18 -4.50
CA ASP A 156 -17.55 3.42 -4.84
C ASP A 156 -18.26 4.43 -3.92
N LEU A 157 -17.53 5.08 -3.01
CA LEU A 157 -18.10 6.13 -2.15
C LEU A 157 -18.42 7.38 -2.95
N ILE A 158 -19.46 8.12 -2.50
CA ILE A 158 -19.88 9.39 -3.14
C ILE A 158 -18.78 10.43 -2.98
N GLU A 159 -18.31 10.98 -4.10
CA GLU A 159 -17.17 11.89 -4.20
C GLU A 159 -17.33 13.14 -3.33
N ASP A 160 -18.53 13.75 -3.35
CA ASP A 160 -18.84 14.99 -2.61
C ASP A 160 -18.78 14.83 -1.07
N ASN A 161 -18.81 13.61 -0.56
CA ASN A 161 -18.84 13.32 0.88
C ASN A 161 -17.48 12.84 1.41
N CYS A 162 -16.48 12.68 0.58
CA CYS A 162 -15.19 12.17 1.02
C CYS A 162 -14.29 13.26 1.62
N LEU A 163 -13.47 12.87 2.60
CA LEU A 163 -12.38 13.69 3.14
C LEU A 163 -11.24 13.81 2.13
N GLY A 164 -10.93 12.71 1.45
CA GLY A 164 -9.77 12.62 0.56
C GLY A 164 -9.47 11.18 0.17
N GLU A 165 -8.26 10.97 -0.34
CA GLU A 165 -7.74 9.71 -0.84
C GLU A 165 -6.89 8.99 0.20
N PHE A 166 -7.14 7.68 0.39
CA PHE A 166 -6.18 6.78 1.01
C PHE A 166 -5.10 6.42 0.00
N ILE A 167 -3.87 6.83 0.26
CA ILE A 167 -2.75 6.68 -0.68
C ILE A 167 -2.04 5.32 -0.64
N GLY A 168 -2.67 4.28 -0.11
CA GLY A 168 -2.09 2.92 -0.13
C GLY A 168 -1.00 2.64 0.90
N VAL A 169 -0.84 3.46 1.95
CA VAL A 169 0.12 3.24 3.05
C VAL A 169 -0.60 3.29 4.39
N ALA A 170 -0.50 2.23 5.19
CA ALA A 170 -1.19 2.12 6.47
C ALA A 170 -0.35 1.45 7.56
N LYS A 171 -0.52 1.89 8.81
CA LYS A 171 -0.12 1.15 10.02
C LYS A 171 -1.36 0.49 10.61
N LEU A 172 -1.31 -0.82 10.80
CA LEU A 172 -2.44 -1.60 11.31
C LEU A 172 -2.04 -2.37 12.57
N SER A 173 -2.90 -2.32 13.59
CA SER A 173 -2.67 -2.99 14.86
C SER A 173 -2.86 -4.52 14.77
N ASN A 174 -2.36 -5.24 15.76
CA ASN A 174 -2.57 -6.69 15.87
C ASN A 174 -4.06 -7.07 16.03
N ASP A 175 -4.83 -6.31 16.81
CA ASP A 175 -6.26 -6.57 17.00
C ASP A 175 -7.03 -6.32 15.70
N PHE A 176 -6.78 -5.20 15.03
CA PHE A 176 -7.33 -4.92 13.70
C PHE A 176 -6.96 -6.02 12.69
N SER A 177 -5.71 -6.46 12.69
CA SER A 177 -5.21 -7.52 11.80
C SER A 177 -6.05 -8.79 11.90
N ASN A 178 -6.41 -9.26 13.09
CA ASN A 178 -7.22 -10.46 13.27
C ASN A 178 -8.58 -10.35 12.58
N THR A 179 -9.33 -9.27 12.87
CA THR A 179 -10.65 -9.05 12.29
C THR A 179 -10.57 -8.77 10.78
N PHE A 180 -9.50 -8.09 10.34
CA PHE A 180 -9.29 -7.78 8.92
C PHE A 180 -9.08 -9.04 8.09
N PHE A 181 -8.27 -9.99 8.56
CA PHE A 181 -8.11 -11.27 7.87
C PHE A 181 -9.37 -12.13 7.91
N ASP A 182 -10.20 -12.06 8.96
CA ASP A 182 -11.52 -12.70 8.97
C ASP A 182 -12.47 -12.07 7.94
N SER A 183 -12.42 -10.74 7.78
CA SER A 183 -13.20 -10.01 6.78
C SER A 183 -12.73 -10.33 5.36
N LEU A 184 -11.42 -10.37 5.12
CA LEU A 184 -10.82 -10.80 3.84
C LEU A 184 -11.27 -12.22 3.48
N ASP A 185 -11.23 -13.16 4.44
CA ASP A 185 -11.66 -14.54 4.20
C ASP A 185 -13.15 -14.63 3.80
N LYS A 186 -14.01 -13.84 4.47
CA LYS A 186 -15.44 -13.73 4.11
C LYS A 186 -15.62 -13.14 2.70
N LEU A 187 -14.91 -12.07 2.37
CA LEU A 187 -14.96 -11.42 1.05
C LEU A 187 -14.54 -12.41 -0.06
N ILE A 188 -13.42 -13.10 0.11
CA ILE A 188 -12.90 -14.06 -0.87
C ILE A 188 -13.87 -15.25 -1.06
N LYS A 189 -14.45 -15.80 0.02
CA LYS A 189 -15.46 -16.87 -0.03
C LYS A 189 -16.75 -16.43 -0.72
N ALA A 190 -17.09 -15.15 -0.64
CA ALA A 190 -18.23 -14.56 -1.33
C ALA A 190 -17.96 -14.25 -2.83
N GLY A 191 -16.75 -14.54 -3.35
CA GLY A 191 -16.37 -14.31 -4.75
C GLY A 191 -15.53 -13.06 -4.99
N GLY A 192 -15.19 -12.29 -3.97
CA GLY A 192 -14.47 -11.00 -4.06
C GLY A 192 -12.96 -11.11 -4.28
N LYS A 193 -12.49 -12.12 -5.03
CA LYS A 193 -11.05 -12.27 -5.34
C LYS A 193 -10.51 -11.13 -6.21
N SER A 194 -11.35 -10.51 -7.01
CA SER A 194 -11.02 -9.37 -7.88
C SER A 194 -11.23 -8.01 -7.20
N ASP A 195 -11.65 -7.99 -5.94
CA ASP A 195 -11.88 -6.78 -5.19
C ASP A 195 -10.57 -6.23 -4.61
N TYR A 196 -10.58 -4.95 -4.25
CA TYR A 196 -9.53 -4.31 -3.47
C TYR A 196 -9.68 -4.65 -1.99
N PHE A 197 -8.59 -4.64 -1.23
CA PHE A 197 -8.62 -5.00 0.20
C PHE A 197 -9.47 -4.04 1.05
N GLU A 198 -9.69 -2.83 0.59
CA GLU A 198 -10.54 -1.83 1.24
C GLU A 198 -12.00 -2.31 1.36
N ALA A 199 -12.46 -3.15 0.43
CA ALA A 199 -13.79 -3.78 0.53
C ALA A 199 -13.92 -4.71 1.75
N ALA A 200 -12.81 -5.28 2.24
CA ALA A 200 -12.79 -6.04 3.48
C ALA A 200 -12.52 -5.13 4.72
N MET A 201 -11.89 -3.98 4.53
CA MET A 201 -11.64 -3.02 5.61
C MET A 201 -12.91 -2.25 5.97
N HIS A 202 -13.69 -1.81 4.97
CA HIS A 202 -14.88 -0.98 5.15
C HIS A 202 -15.86 -1.53 6.21
N PRO A 203 -16.33 -2.79 6.14
CA PRO A 203 -17.35 -3.28 7.06
C PRO A 203 -16.89 -3.37 8.52
N ILE A 204 -15.59 -3.45 8.78
CA ILE A 204 -15.05 -3.58 10.13
C ILE A 204 -14.71 -2.23 10.79
N LEU A 205 -14.80 -1.11 10.06
CA LEU A 205 -14.61 0.24 10.62
C LEU A 205 -15.68 0.58 11.68
N ALA A 206 -16.85 -0.06 11.63
CA ALA A 206 -17.89 0.11 12.65
C ALA A 206 -17.44 -0.40 14.03
N GLU A 207 -16.68 -1.50 14.07
CA GLU A 207 -16.25 -2.18 15.29
C GLU A 207 -14.82 -1.79 15.71
N HIS A 208 -13.96 -1.42 14.76
CA HIS A 208 -12.57 -1.07 15.00
C HIS A 208 -12.29 0.39 14.66
N ALA A 209 -11.69 1.11 15.61
CA ALA A 209 -11.28 2.48 15.39
C ALA A 209 -10.03 2.53 14.49
N VAL A 210 -10.19 3.09 13.31
CA VAL A 210 -9.12 3.43 12.38
C VAL A 210 -9.13 4.94 12.18
N TYR A 211 -7.97 5.54 12.22
CA TYR A 211 -7.77 6.99 12.11
C TYR A 211 -6.98 7.30 10.84
N TYR A 212 -6.73 8.56 10.58
CA TYR A 212 -5.88 8.98 9.48
C TYR A 212 -4.78 9.93 9.92
N GLU A 213 -3.71 9.92 9.16
CA GLU A 213 -2.64 10.91 9.17
C GLU A 213 -2.76 11.73 7.89
N ASN A 214 -2.90 13.05 8.04
CA ASN A 214 -2.94 13.95 6.89
C ASN A 214 -1.55 14.08 6.28
N VAL A 215 -1.41 13.73 5.01
CA VAL A 215 -0.15 13.76 4.27
C VAL A 215 -0.14 14.73 3.09
N SER A 216 -1.12 15.64 3.00
CA SER A 216 -1.24 16.61 1.90
C SER A 216 -0.05 17.57 1.76
N ASP A 217 0.75 17.72 2.82
CA ASP A 217 2.00 18.51 2.81
C ASP A 217 3.23 17.71 2.34
N LEU A 218 3.07 16.40 2.09
CA LEU A 218 4.15 15.54 1.63
C LEU A 218 4.02 15.24 0.12
N PRO A 219 5.14 15.16 -0.60
CA PRO A 219 5.13 14.80 -2.02
C PRO A 219 4.91 13.29 -2.19
N CYS A 220 3.65 12.87 -2.18
CA CYS A 220 3.24 11.49 -2.36
C CYS A 220 2.49 11.33 -3.69
N ILE A 221 2.66 10.20 -4.38
CA ILE A 221 1.95 9.90 -5.62
C ILE A 221 1.82 8.40 -5.84
N GLU A 222 0.64 7.93 -6.23
CA GLU A 222 0.42 6.62 -6.83
C GLU A 222 0.72 6.71 -8.34
N ILE A 223 1.52 5.78 -8.86
CA ILE A 223 1.98 5.81 -10.26
C ILE A 223 1.15 4.82 -11.07
N ASP A 224 0.06 5.26 -11.65
CA ASP A 224 -0.85 4.42 -12.43
C ASP A 224 -0.79 4.68 -13.94
N PHE A 225 -0.45 5.90 -14.34
CA PHE A 225 -0.34 6.34 -15.72
C PHE A 225 1.05 6.92 -16.02
N ILE A 226 1.33 7.17 -17.29
CA ILE A 226 2.61 7.75 -17.72
C ILE A 226 2.80 9.16 -17.15
N GLU A 227 1.72 9.93 -17.05
CA GLU A 227 1.71 11.26 -16.47
C GLU A 227 2.12 11.25 -15.00
N ASP A 228 1.67 10.23 -14.24
CA ASP A 228 2.06 10.06 -12.83
C ASP A 228 3.56 9.75 -12.72
N LEU A 229 4.10 8.93 -13.63
CA LEU A 229 5.52 8.62 -13.67
C LEU A 229 6.37 9.87 -13.96
N GLU A 230 5.91 10.75 -14.85
CA GLU A 230 6.59 12.01 -15.12
C GLU A 230 6.54 12.94 -13.90
N ASN A 231 5.38 13.07 -13.27
CA ASN A 231 5.22 13.82 -12.02
C ASN A 231 6.10 13.25 -10.89
N ALA A 232 6.13 11.93 -10.73
CA ALA A 232 6.97 11.26 -9.73
C ALA A 232 8.45 11.58 -9.90
N ARG A 233 8.94 11.65 -11.17
CA ARG A 233 10.34 12.03 -11.47
C ARG A 233 10.68 13.46 -11.07
N ASP A 234 9.70 14.34 -11.03
CA ASP A 234 9.89 15.70 -10.53
C ASP A 234 9.79 15.76 -8.99
N LEU A 235 8.89 14.99 -8.39
CA LEU A 235 8.72 14.93 -6.93
C LEU A 235 9.98 14.43 -6.21
N VAL A 236 10.69 13.42 -6.75
CA VAL A 236 11.91 12.89 -6.10
C VAL A 236 13.08 13.88 -6.08
N LYS A 237 12.99 15.00 -6.81
CA LYS A 237 14.00 16.07 -6.75
C LYS A 237 13.86 16.92 -5.50
N SER A 238 12.75 16.81 -4.76
CA SER A 238 12.52 17.53 -3.53
C SER A 238 13.50 17.10 -2.42
N ASP A 239 13.80 18.01 -1.48
CA ASP A 239 14.73 17.74 -0.39
C ASP A 239 14.22 16.67 0.59
N LEU A 240 12.92 16.36 0.58
CA LEU A 240 12.31 15.31 1.40
C LEU A 240 12.70 13.89 0.95
N PHE A 241 13.10 13.71 -0.32
CA PHE A 241 13.62 12.43 -0.83
C PHE A 241 15.14 12.29 -0.75
N LYS A 242 15.86 13.38 -0.39
CA LYS A 242 17.34 13.39 -0.32
C LYS A 242 17.87 13.05 1.07
N LYS A 243 17.00 12.91 2.05
CA LYS A 243 17.33 12.58 3.43
C LYS A 243 17.20 11.08 3.63
#